data_b3220fd8933e9a7cb5183beae26b3ff0
#
_entry.id   b3220fd8933e9a7cb5183beae26b3ff0
#
_cell.length_a   1.000
_cell.length_b   1.000
_cell.length_c   1.000
_cell.angle_alpha   90.00
_cell.angle_beta   90.00
_cell.angle_gamma   90.00
#
_symmetry.space_group_name_H-M   'P 1'
#
loop_
_entity.id
_entity.type
_entity.pdbx_description
1 polymer ?
#
loop_
_entity_poly.entity_id
_entity_poly.type
_entity_poly.pdbx_seq_one_letter_code
_entity_poly.pdbx_strand_id
1 'polypeptide(L)'
;MNKPSSKPGVPVASRPFIPGYGIPKAKTGMLPWSHVCERMQSAQNYWIGTTDPEGCPHATPVWGIWLENRLYFGGSPKTRRGRNLAGNPAVVVHLESGSDVVILRGKAYTLQAPARALTTRLAAASASKYGYKPSPEEYEGGGLYEVLPEVVFAGKEFQKDATRWRFETKD
;
A
#
# COMPACT_ATOMS: atom_id res chain seq x y z
N MET A 1 4.55 -16.04 9.17
CA MET A 1 6.00 -15.73 9.08
C MET A 1 6.18 -14.24 9.30
N ASN A 2 6.83 -13.85 10.40
CA ASN A 2 7.18 -12.45 10.66
C ASN A 2 8.42 -12.10 9.84
N LYS A 3 8.28 -11.29 8.80
CA LYS A 3 9.43 -10.69 8.16
C LYS A 3 9.84 -9.46 8.99
N PRO A 4 11.12 -9.30 9.37
CA PRO A 4 11.55 -8.15 10.15
C PRO A 4 11.38 -6.87 9.32
N SER A 5 10.89 -5.82 9.99
CA SER A 5 10.68 -4.48 9.48
C SER A 5 12.01 -3.78 9.15
N SER A 6 12.61 -4.10 7.99
CA SER A 6 13.66 -3.23 7.45
C SER A 6 13.02 -1.94 6.94
N LYS A 7 13.64 -0.77 7.19
CA LYS A 7 13.15 0.50 6.62
C LYS A 7 13.07 0.36 5.11
N PRO A 8 11.94 0.74 4.46
CA PRO A 8 11.85 0.70 3.02
C PRO A 8 12.90 1.67 2.44
N GLY A 9 13.63 1.21 1.43
CA GLY A 9 14.55 2.06 0.69
C GLY A 9 13.82 3.18 -0.05
N VAL A 10 14.59 4.12 -0.59
CA VAL A 10 14.06 5.11 -1.54
C VAL A 10 13.75 4.37 -2.85
N PRO A 11 12.52 4.44 -3.37
CA PRO A 11 12.19 3.70 -4.58
C PRO A 11 12.83 4.34 -5.82
N VAL A 12 13.23 3.50 -6.77
CA VAL A 12 13.84 3.92 -8.04
C VAL A 12 12.75 4.16 -9.09
N ALA A 13 12.70 5.39 -9.61
CA ALA A 13 11.74 5.80 -10.64
C ALA A 13 12.16 5.38 -12.05
N SER A 14 11.20 4.95 -12.86
CA SER A 14 11.37 4.63 -14.27
C SER A 14 10.05 4.80 -15.04
N ARG A 15 10.11 4.88 -16.37
CA ARG A 15 8.92 4.76 -17.18
C ARG A 15 8.40 3.32 -17.17
N PRO A 16 7.08 3.10 -17.03
CA PRO A 16 6.51 1.79 -17.29
C PRO A 16 6.57 1.50 -18.79
N PHE A 17 6.76 0.25 -19.16
CA PHE A 17 6.56 -0.20 -20.54
C PHE A 17 5.18 -0.86 -20.63
N ILE A 18 4.29 -0.25 -21.44
CA ILE A 18 2.97 -0.79 -21.74
C ILE A 18 2.85 -0.81 -23.27
N PRO A 19 2.84 -1.99 -23.89
CA PRO A 19 2.76 -2.11 -25.36
C PRO A 19 1.54 -1.39 -25.93
N GLY A 20 1.72 -0.65 -27.01
CA GLY A 20 0.65 0.04 -27.72
C GLY A 20 0.21 1.39 -27.11
N TYR A 21 0.69 1.79 -25.96
CA TYR A 21 0.26 3.03 -25.29
C TYR A 21 1.16 4.25 -25.54
N GLY A 22 2.27 4.10 -26.25
CA GLY A 22 3.11 5.26 -26.64
C GLY A 22 3.75 6.03 -25.49
N ILE A 23 4.01 5.37 -24.35
CA ILE A 23 4.65 6.01 -23.19
C ILE A 23 6.07 6.43 -23.58
N PRO A 24 6.48 7.71 -23.36
CA PRO A 24 7.81 8.18 -23.71
C PRO A 24 8.91 7.40 -23.00
N LYS A 25 10.04 7.16 -23.67
CA LYS A 25 11.23 6.57 -23.05
C LYS A 25 11.98 7.58 -22.16
N ALA A 26 11.86 8.86 -22.46
CA ALA A 26 12.49 9.95 -21.71
C ALA A 26 11.94 10.04 -20.29
N LYS A 27 12.79 10.31 -19.32
CA LYS A 27 12.40 10.49 -17.92
C LYS A 27 11.76 11.85 -17.63
N THR A 28 11.90 12.82 -18.54
CA THR A 28 11.27 14.15 -18.41
C THR A 28 9.76 14.01 -18.26
N GLY A 29 9.18 14.75 -17.31
CA GLY A 29 7.74 14.74 -17.03
C GLY A 29 7.26 13.54 -16.19
N MET A 30 8.15 12.69 -15.68
CA MET A 30 7.76 11.70 -14.66
C MET A 30 7.29 12.39 -13.38
N LEU A 31 6.31 11.79 -12.71
CA LEU A 31 5.86 12.26 -11.38
C LEU A 31 6.96 12.06 -10.34
N PRO A 32 7.11 12.98 -9.35
CA PRO A 32 7.99 12.77 -8.22
C PRO A 32 7.36 11.78 -7.23
N TRP A 33 8.18 11.13 -6.40
CA TRP A 33 7.69 10.22 -5.36
C TRP A 33 6.79 10.91 -4.32
N SER A 34 7.02 12.21 -4.07
CA SER A 34 6.17 13.03 -3.19
C SER A 34 4.71 13.02 -3.64
N HIS A 35 4.42 13.00 -4.95
CA HIS A 35 3.07 12.88 -5.48
C HIS A 35 2.36 11.62 -4.96
N VAL A 36 3.03 10.46 -5.02
CA VAL A 36 2.47 9.21 -4.48
C VAL A 36 2.24 9.32 -2.98
N CYS A 37 3.22 9.86 -2.22
CA CYS A 37 3.10 10.03 -0.78
C CYS A 37 1.91 10.92 -0.40
N GLU A 38 1.73 12.06 -1.08
CA GLU A 38 0.62 12.99 -0.87
C GLU A 38 -0.73 12.32 -1.15
N ARG A 39 -0.84 11.61 -2.28
CA ARG A 39 -2.06 10.88 -2.64
C ARG A 39 -2.38 9.76 -1.63
N MET A 40 -1.37 8.99 -1.24
CA MET A 40 -1.53 7.92 -0.25
C MET A 40 -1.87 8.48 1.14
N GLN A 41 -1.37 9.64 1.54
CA GLN A 41 -1.69 10.26 2.82
C GLN A 41 -3.11 10.84 2.84
N SER A 42 -3.55 11.48 1.76
CA SER A 42 -4.84 12.16 1.67
C SER A 42 -6.02 11.23 1.36
N ALA A 43 -5.79 10.06 0.79
CA ALA A 43 -6.85 9.11 0.43
C ALA A 43 -7.65 8.67 1.66
N GLN A 44 -8.98 8.69 1.58
CA GLN A 44 -9.86 8.22 2.66
C GLN A 44 -9.95 6.70 2.69
N ASN A 45 -10.03 6.08 1.53
CA ASN A 45 -10.14 4.63 1.37
C ASN A 45 -9.00 4.09 0.50
N TYR A 46 -8.66 2.84 0.78
CA TYR A 46 -7.71 2.07 0.00
C TYR A 46 -8.37 0.77 -0.42
N TRP A 47 -8.42 0.50 -1.71
CA TRP A 47 -8.90 -0.77 -2.21
C TRP A 47 -7.80 -1.82 -2.12
N ILE A 48 -8.07 -2.89 -1.39
CA ILE A 48 -7.13 -4.00 -1.20
C ILE A 48 -7.60 -5.18 -2.03
N GLY A 49 -6.85 -5.50 -3.08
CA GLY A 49 -7.04 -6.68 -3.91
C GLY A 49 -6.21 -7.86 -3.37
N THR A 50 -6.86 -9.00 -3.18
CA THR A 50 -6.27 -10.27 -2.74
C THR A 50 -6.76 -11.40 -3.62
N THR A 51 -6.14 -12.56 -3.55
CA THR A 51 -6.51 -13.74 -4.34
C THR A 51 -6.72 -14.92 -3.40
N ASP A 52 -7.79 -15.68 -3.59
CA ASP A 52 -8.02 -16.92 -2.87
C ASP A 52 -7.18 -18.09 -3.43
N PRO A 53 -7.18 -19.28 -2.77
CA PRO A 53 -6.38 -20.42 -3.25
C PRO A 53 -6.76 -20.89 -4.64
N GLU A 54 -8.01 -20.67 -5.07
CA GLU A 54 -8.53 -21.03 -6.40
C GLU A 54 -8.15 -20.00 -7.48
N GLY A 55 -7.48 -18.91 -7.11
CA GLY A 55 -7.08 -17.85 -8.01
C GLY A 55 -8.15 -16.78 -8.23
N CYS A 56 -9.29 -16.84 -7.53
CA CYS A 56 -10.35 -15.85 -7.67
C CYS A 56 -9.95 -14.52 -7.00
N PRO A 57 -9.99 -13.39 -7.71
CA PRO A 57 -9.69 -12.09 -7.12
C PRO A 57 -10.80 -11.63 -6.17
N HIS A 58 -10.41 -10.92 -5.12
CA HIS A 58 -11.32 -10.31 -4.17
C HIS A 58 -10.80 -8.92 -3.81
N ALA A 59 -11.63 -7.90 -3.90
CA ALA A 59 -11.28 -6.51 -3.58
C ALA A 59 -12.24 -5.92 -2.56
N THR A 60 -11.70 -5.20 -1.57
CA THR A 60 -12.49 -4.47 -0.56
C THR A 60 -11.84 -3.15 -0.22
N PRO A 61 -12.63 -2.08 0.02
CA PRO A 61 -12.10 -0.84 0.56
C PRO A 61 -11.81 -0.98 2.06
N VAL A 62 -10.78 -0.29 2.53
CA VAL A 62 -10.42 -0.21 3.95
C VAL A 62 -9.99 1.20 4.30
N TRP A 63 -10.12 1.57 5.57
CA TRP A 63 -9.37 2.65 6.16
C TRP A 63 -7.92 2.22 6.38
N GLY A 64 -7.00 3.16 6.24
CA GLY A 64 -5.59 2.85 6.41
C GLY A 64 -4.74 4.08 6.63
N ILE A 65 -3.54 3.87 7.14
CA ILE A 65 -2.55 4.90 7.40
C ILE A 65 -1.32 4.65 6.55
N TRP A 66 -0.97 5.63 5.72
CA TRP A 66 0.30 5.65 5.01
C TRP A 66 1.37 6.27 5.89
N LEU A 67 2.38 5.50 6.24
CA LEU A 67 3.46 5.92 7.11
C LEU A 67 4.77 5.30 6.67
N GLU A 68 5.80 6.12 6.46
CA GLU A 68 7.15 5.65 6.09
C GLU A 68 7.17 4.70 4.87
N ASN A 69 6.47 5.08 3.81
CA ASN A 69 6.33 4.28 2.58
C ASN A 69 5.68 2.91 2.78
N ARG A 70 4.79 2.77 3.75
CA ARG A 70 4.01 1.57 4.04
C ARG A 70 2.55 1.93 4.28
N LEU A 71 1.67 1.03 3.90
CA LEU A 71 0.26 1.15 4.26
C LEU A 71 -0.04 0.21 5.41
N TYR A 72 -0.67 0.76 6.45
CA TYR A 72 -1.19 -0.01 7.59
C TYR A 72 -2.70 0.02 7.57
N PHE A 73 -3.36 -1.13 7.73
CA PHE A 73 -4.80 -1.22 7.81
C PHE A 73 -5.24 -2.29 8.82
N GLY A 74 -6.40 -2.06 9.43
CA GLY A 74 -7.02 -3.00 10.37
C GLY A 74 -7.95 -3.99 9.69
N GLY A 75 -8.19 -5.12 10.34
CA GLY A 75 -9.21 -6.07 9.91
C GLY A 75 -9.06 -7.45 10.56
N SER A 76 -10.19 -8.13 10.75
CA SER A 76 -10.18 -9.48 11.31
C SER A 76 -9.53 -10.49 10.36
N PRO A 77 -8.64 -11.38 10.85
CA PRO A 77 -8.08 -12.48 10.07
C PRO A 77 -9.15 -13.50 9.59
N LYS A 78 -10.36 -13.48 10.18
CA LYS A 78 -11.48 -14.34 9.80
C LYS A 78 -12.24 -13.83 8.57
N THR A 79 -11.99 -12.62 8.09
CA THR A 79 -12.56 -12.10 6.84
C THR A 79 -12.02 -12.86 5.63
N ARG A 80 -12.73 -12.79 4.47
CA ARG A 80 -12.23 -13.38 3.22
C ARG A 80 -10.81 -12.85 2.89
N ARG A 81 -10.62 -11.53 2.96
CA ARG A 81 -9.32 -10.90 2.79
C ARG A 81 -8.26 -11.45 3.75
N GLY A 82 -8.59 -11.58 5.04
CA GLY A 82 -7.66 -12.10 6.05
C GLY A 82 -7.24 -13.55 5.75
N ARG A 83 -8.18 -14.41 5.36
CA ARG A 83 -7.89 -15.80 4.95
C ARG A 83 -7.03 -15.86 3.69
N ASN A 84 -7.33 -15.03 2.69
CA ASN A 84 -6.52 -14.94 1.48
C ASN A 84 -5.07 -14.58 1.80
N LEU A 85 -4.87 -13.53 2.63
CA LEU A 85 -3.53 -13.06 3.03
C LEU A 85 -2.75 -14.07 3.88
N ALA A 86 -3.42 -14.92 4.63
CA ALA A 86 -2.76 -16.00 5.36
C ALA A 86 -2.12 -17.04 4.45
N GLY A 87 -2.74 -17.31 3.29
CA GLY A 87 -2.22 -18.26 2.28
C GLY A 87 -1.32 -17.60 1.22
N ASN A 88 -1.63 -16.37 0.83
CA ASN A 88 -0.91 -15.63 -0.19
C ASN A 88 -0.77 -14.15 0.21
N PRO A 89 0.42 -13.67 0.59
CA PRO A 89 0.62 -12.29 1.02
C PRO A 89 0.59 -11.27 -0.13
N ALA A 90 0.57 -11.71 -1.40
CA ALA A 90 0.54 -10.80 -2.53
C ALA A 90 -0.73 -9.95 -2.55
N VAL A 91 -0.55 -8.63 -2.72
CA VAL A 91 -1.65 -7.67 -2.76
C VAL A 91 -1.47 -6.67 -3.89
N VAL A 92 -2.59 -6.19 -4.36
CA VAL A 92 -2.69 -4.92 -5.08
C VAL A 92 -3.44 -3.93 -4.19
N VAL A 93 -2.92 -2.72 -4.08
CA VAL A 93 -3.61 -1.58 -3.44
C VAL A 93 -3.79 -0.49 -4.47
N HIS A 94 -4.98 0.07 -4.60
CA HIS A 94 -5.19 1.25 -5.42
C HIS A 94 -6.09 2.28 -4.74
N LEU A 95 -5.97 3.53 -5.16
CA LEU A 95 -6.84 4.61 -4.77
C LEU A 95 -8.09 4.67 -5.66
N GLU A 96 -9.07 5.48 -5.30
CA GLU A 96 -10.37 5.53 -5.98
C GLU A 96 -10.33 6.29 -7.31
N SER A 97 -9.37 7.20 -7.50
CA SER A 97 -9.30 8.02 -8.71
C SER A 97 -8.78 7.22 -9.91
N GLY A 98 -9.57 7.20 -10.99
CA GLY A 98 -9.14 6.70 -12.29
C GLY A 98 -8.40 7.73 -13.15
N SER A 99 -8.39 9.02 -12.75
CA SER A 99 -7.72 10.12 -13.45
C SER A 99 -6.45 10.61 -12.78
N ASP A 100 -6.29 10.38 -11.48
CA ASP A 100 -5.05 10.59 -10.72
C ASP A 100 -4.70 9.28 -10.04
N VAL A 101 -4.13 8.38 -10.82
CA VAL A 101 -3.99 6.97 -10.50
C VAL A 101 -2.80 6.74 -9.57
N VAL A 102 -3.02 5.95 -8.52
CA VAL A 102 -1.94 5.31 -7.75
C VAL A 102 -2.30 3.84 -7.58
N ILE A 103 -1.43 2.96 -8.05
CA ILE A 103 -1.55 1.50 -7.91
C ILE A 103 -0.25 0.97 -7.32
N LEU A 104 -0.36 0.27 -6.20
CA LEU A 104 0.74 -0.34 -5.48
C LEU A 104 0.60 -1.86 -5.56
N ARG A 105 1.66 -2.56 -5.92
CA ARG A 105 1.78 -4.01 -5.76
C ARG A 105 2.84 -4.31 -4.72
N GLY A 106 2.59 -5.30 -3.89
CA GLY A 106 3.49 -5.68 -2.82
C GLY A 106 2.98 -6.86 -2.03
N LYS A 107 3.39 -6.95 -0.79
CA LYS A 107 3.00 -8.02 0.13
C LYS A 107 2.42 -7.44 1.41
N ALA A 108 1.35 -8.04 1.90
CA ALA A 108 0.74 -7.70 3.18
C ALA A 108 1.03 -8.79 4.23
N TYR A 109 1.44 -8.36 5.41
CA TYR A 109 1.73 -9.25 6.52
C TYR A 109 0.97 -8.81 7.77
N THR A 110 0.53 -9.75 8.58
CA THR A 110 -0.04 -9.47 9.89
C THR A 110 1.07 -9.13 10.88
N LEU A 111 0.92 -8.04 11.62
CA LEU A 111 1.80 -7.69 12.72
C LEU A 111 1.26 -8.32 14.00
N GLN A 112 1.96 -9.31 14.55
CA GLN A 112 1.53 -10.06 15.74
C GLN A 112 1.75 -9.27 17.04
N ALA A 113 2.88 -8.60 17.16
CA ALA A 113 3.25 -7.77 18.32
C ALA A 113 3.93 -6.48 17.81
N PRO A 114 3.15 -5.52 17.30
CA PRO A 114 3.71 -4.28 16.79
C PRO A 114 4.36 -3.48 17.93
N ALA A 115 5.49 -2.84 17.64
CA ALA A 115 6.16 -1.97 18.60
C ALA A 115 5.21 -0.85 19.06
N ARG A 116 5.18 -0.56 20.38
CA ARG A 116 4.29 0.47 20.95
C ARG A 116 4.48 1.84 20.30
N ALA A 117 5.71 2.20 19.94
CA ALA A 117 5.97 3.44 19.22
C ALA A 117 5.23 3.51 17.86
N LEU A 118 5.13 2.38 17.14
CA LEU A 118 4.37 2.31 15.89
C LEU A 118 2.88 2.44 16.14
N THR A 119 2.32 1.67 17.08
CA THR A 119 0.87 1.70 17.37
C THR A 119 0.41 3.06 17.87
N THR A 120 1.22 3.74 18.69
CA THR A 120 0.94 5.11 19.14
C THR A 120 0.90 6.09 17.96
N ARG A 121 1.83 5.99 17.01
CA ARG A 121 1.86 6.84 15.81
C ARG A 121 0.67 6.55 14.90
N LEU A 122 0.30 5.30 14.72
CA LEU A 122 -0.87 4.90 13.92
C LEU A 122 -2.16 5.41 14.55
N ALA A 123 -2.31 5.31 15.87
CA ALA A 123 -3.47 5.82 16.59
C ALA A 123 -3.61 7.36 16.46
N ALA A 124 -2.51 8.10 16.58
CA ALA A 124 -2.50 9.54 16.37
C ALA A 124 -2.87 9.91 14.93
N ALA A 125 -2.31 9.23 13.94
CA ALA A 125 -2.62 9.44 12.53
C ALA A 125 -4.08 9.09 12.19
N SER A 126 -4.63 8.03 12.78
CA SER A 126 -6.04 7.64 12.64
C SER A 126 -6.97 8.69 13.22
N ALA A 127 -6.66 9.21 14.41
CA ALA A 127 -7.44 10.29 15.03
C ALA A 127 -7.49 11.54 14.15
N SER A 128 -6.34 11.94 13.59
CA SER A 128 -6.26 13.11 12.71
C SER A 128 -7.01 12.91 11.40
N LYS A 129 -6.96 11.71 10.81
CA LYS A 129 -7.50 11.44 9.49
C LYS A 129 -8.98 11.06 9.49
N TYR A 130 -9.40 10.26 10.45
CA TYR A 130 -10.74 9.66 10.50
C TYR A 130 -11.59 10.12 11.69
N GLY A 131 -11.03 10.91 12.59
CA GLY A 131 -11.70 11.24 13.86
C GLY A 131 -11.80 10.05 14.82
N TYR A 132 -11.17 8.93 14.51
CA TYR A 132 -11.17 7.70 15.30
C TYR A 132 -9.78 7.42 15.86
N LYS A 133 -9.68 7.34 17.18
CA LYS A 133 -8.43 7.06 17.88
C LYS A 133 -8.50 5.68 18.54
N PRO A 134 -8.05 4.62 17.85
CA PRO A 134 -7.93 3.31 18.48
C PRO A 134 -6.92 3.34 19.63
N SER A 135 -7.15 2.53 20.64
CA SER A 135 -6.12 2.30 21.66
C SER A 135 -4.97 1.49 21.06
N PRO A 136 -3.73 1.63 21.54
CA PRO A 136 -2.62 0.81 21.07
C PRO A 136 -2.88 -0.69 21.19
N GLU A 137 -3.63 -1.09 22.20
CA GLU A 137 -4.01 -2.48 22.49
C GLU A 137 -4.93 -3.08 21.40
N GLU A 138 -5.74 -2.26 20.73
CA GLU A 138 -6.58 -2.71 19.61
C GLU A 138 -5.75 -3.21 18.41
N TYR A 139 -4.50 -2.81 18.31
CA TYR A 139 -3.57 -3.30 17.29
C TYR A 139 -2.82 -4.59 17.68
N GLU A 140 -2.87 -5.00 18.96
CA GLU A 140 -2.08 -6.13 19.48
C GLU A 140 -2.72 -7.50 19.21
N GLY A 141 -3.98 -7.55 18.85
CA GLY A 141 -4.75 -8.79 18.65
C GLY A 141 -4.55 -9.50 17.30
N GLY A 142 -3.53 -9.15 16.50
CA GLY A 142 -3.28 -9.78 15.19
C GLY A 142 -4.19 -9.27 14.07
N GLY A 143 -4.92 -8.19 14.29
CA GLY A 143 -5.78 -7.54 13.31
C GLY A 143 -5.14 -6.36 12.55
N LEU A 144 -3.85 -6.09 12.76
CA LEU A 144 -3.11 -5.06 12.04
C LEU A 144 -2.28 -5.69 10.92
N TYR A 145 -2.46 -5.15 9.71
CA TYR A 145 -1.70 -5.55 8.52
C TYR A 145 -0.75 -4.43 8.11
N GLU A 146 0.47 -4.80 7.69
CA GLU A 146 1.46 -3.95 7.07
C GLU A 146 1.63 -4.35 5.62
N VAL A 147 1.46 -3.40 4.69
CA VAL A 147 1.77 -3.60 3.26
C VAL A 147 3.15 -3.06 2.97
N LEU A 148 4.01 -3.93 2.45
CA LEU A 148 5.34 -3.60 1.94
C LEU A 148 5.25 -3.42 0.43
N PRO A 149 5.40 -2.19 -0.10
CA PRO A 149 5.42 -1.95 -1.53
C PRO A 149 6.63 -2.60 -2.19
N GLU A 150 6.41 -3.22 -3.35
CA GLU A 150 7.46 -3.69 -4.25
C GLU A 150 7.51 -2.85 -5.52
N VAL A 151 6.34 -2.53 -6.07
CA VAL A 151 6.20 -1.70 -7.28
C VAL A 151 5.01 -0.75 -7.10
N VAL A 152 5.21 0.51 -7.45
CA VAL A 152 4.14 1.51 -7.48
C VAL A 152 4.05 2.12 -8.88
N PHE A 153 2.84 2.33 -9.36
CA PHE A 153 2.53 3.07 -10.59
C PHE A 153 1.68 4.29 -10.23
N ALA A 154 1.97 5.41 -10.87
CA ALA A 154 1.10 6.59 -10.82
C ALA A 154 1.08 7.33 -12.16
N GLY A 155 0.01 8.07 -12.39
CA GLY A 155 -0.18 8.92 -13.56
C GLY A 155 -1.42 9.78 -13.41
N LYS A 156 -1.32 11.02 -13.91
CA LYS A 156 -2.42 12.00 -14.01
C LYS A 156 -2.76 12.27 -15.48
N GLU A 157 -1.74 12.46 -16.30
CA GLU A 157 -1.84 12.61 -17.76
C GLU A 157 -1.25 11.37 -18.43
N PHE A 158 -1.88 10.27 -18.24
CA PHE A 158 -1.45 8.88 -18.36
C PHE A 158 -0.21 8.61 -19.24
N GLN A 159 -0.20 9.03 -20.50
CA GLN A 159 0.95 8.75 -21.38
C GLN A 159 2.16 9.63 -21.07
N LYS A 160 1.90 10.90 -20.70
CA LYS A 160 2.97 11.90 -20.54
C LYS A 160 3.75 11.71 -19.23
N ASP A 161 3.04 11.44 -18.14
CA ASP A 161 3.59 11.43 -16.77
C ASP A 161 3.62 10.06 -16.12
N ALA A 162 3.15 9.01 -16.78
CA ALA A 162 3.15 7.65 -16.26
C ALA A 162 4.52 7.29 -15.68
N THR A 163 4.54 6.97 -14.38
CA THR A 163 5.75 6.67 -13.63
C THR A 163 5.61 5.38 -12.86
N ARG A 164 6.66 4.60 -12.85
CA ARG A 164 6.79 3.37 -12.06
C ARG A 164 7.95 3.51 -11.09
N TRP A 165 7.74 3.17 -9.84
CA TRP A 165 8.78 3.04 -8.83
C TRP A 165 8.95 1.60 -8.42
N ARG A 166 10.20 1.19 -8.19
CA ARG A 166 10.54 -0.11 -7.63
C ARG A 166 11.29 0.08 -6.33
N PHE A 167 10.88 -0.66 -5.32
CA PHE A 167 11.62 -0.75 -4.07
C PHE A 167 12.66 -1.86 -4.19
N GLU A 168 13.90 -1.56 -3.82
CA GLU A 168 14.93 -2.59 -3.75
C GLU A 168 14.59 -3.57 -2.62
N THR A 169 14.40 -4.83 -2.97
CA THR A 169 14.41 -5.90 -1.99
C THR A 169 15.86 -6.12 -1.56
N LYS A 170 16.21 -5.73 -0.33
CA LYS A 170 17.43 -6.24 0.26
C LYS A 170 17.16 -7.72 0.58
N ASP A 171 17.85 -8.59 -0.15
CA ASP A 171 17.94 -10.02 0.15
C ASP A 171 18.49 -10.25 1.56
#